data_769e259ec2ff2bb1ea2512e6c743187b
#
_entry.id   769e259ec2ff2bb1ea2512e6c743187b
#
_cell.length_a   1.000
_cell.length_b   1.000
_cell.length_c   1.000
_cell.angle_alpha   90.00
_cell.angle_beta   90.00
_cell.angle_gamma   90.00
#
_symmetry.space_group_name_H-M   'P 1'
#
loop_
_entity.id
_entity.type
_entity.pdbx_description
1 polymer ?
#
loop_
_entity_poly.entity_id
_entity_poly.type
_entity_poly.pdbx_seq_one_letter_code
_entity_poly.pdbx_strand_id
1 'polypeptide(L)'
;HPHFPEIIEDTLALRDRYFPKAKVSVLSNSTFIDRPVVFEALNKIDNNILKLDTVDEEYIHLLDRPNGKYSVKKIIERMKEFKGNCIVQTMFLKGGYQGKDMDNTSDKYVLPWIEAVKEIAPRQVMIYTIDRETPDHDLQKATHEELDRIVALLEKEGIPATASY
;
A
#
# COMPACT_ATOMS: atom_id res chain seq x y z
N HIS A 1 2.36 -17.13 -1.14
CA HIS A 1 2.65 -18.51 -0.76
C HIS A 1 1.39 -19.37 -0.97
N PRO A 2 1.48 -20.62 -1.49
CA PRO A 2 0.30 -21.46 -1.75
C PRO A 2 -0.52 -21.76 -0.48
N HIS A 3 0.13 -21.88 0.67
CA HIS A 3 -0.50 -22.11 1.98
C HIS A 3 -0.77 -20.81 2.75
N PHE A 4 -1.02 -19.70 2.06
CA PHE A 4 -1.27 -18.43 2.73
C PHE A 4 -2.50 -18.45 3.65
N PRO A 5 -3.65 -19.03 3.25
CA PRO A 5 -4.83 -19.11 4.12
C PRO A 5 -4.58 -19.92 5.40
N GLU A 6 -3.91 -21.07 5.30
CA GLU A 6 -3.58 -21.92 6.44
C GLU A 6 -2.62 -21.22 7.41
N ILE A 7 -1.61 -20.50 6.86
CA ILE A 7 -0.68 -19.71 7.68
C ILE A 7 -1.45 -18.62 8.46
N ILE A 8 -2.42 -17.98 7.87
CA ILE A 8 -3.25 -16.98 8.56
C ILE A 8 -4.07 -17.63 9.66
N GLU A 9 -4.72 -18.76 9.41
CA GLU A 9 -5.52 -19.47 10.40
C GLU A 9 -4.67 -19.95 11.59
N ASP A 10 -3.52 -20.54 11.32
CA ASP A 10 -2.58 -20.97 12.37
C ASP A 10 -2.04 -19.77 13.17
N THR A 11 -1.73 -18.66 12.50
CA THR A 11 -1.26 -17.44 13.17
C THR A 11 -2.32 -16.87 14.10
N LEU A 12 -3.58 -16.81 13.66
CA LEU A 12 -4.68 -16.34 14.49
C LEU A 12 -4.93 -17.26 15.68
N ALA A 13 -4.90 -18.58 15.49
CA ALA A 13 -5.07 -19.56 16.57
C ALA A 13 -3.93 -19.46 17.60
N LEU A 14 -2.68 -19.31 17.15
CA LEU A 14 -1.53 -19.11 18.04
C LEU A 14 -1.60 -17.78 18.79
N ARG A 15 -2.01 -16.68 18.10
CA ARG A 15 -2.22 -15.39 18.72
C ARG A 15 -3.27 -15.49 19.82
N ASP A 16 -4.42 -16.08 19.54
CA ASP A 16 -5.52 -16.20 20.51
C ASP A 16 -5.13 -17.01 21.72
N ARG A 17 -4.31 -18.04 21.54
CA ARG A 17 -3.83 -18.90 22.63
C ARG A 17 -2.76 -18.27 23.51
N TYR A 18 -1.80 -17.58 22.89
CA TYR A 18 -0.59 -17.14 23.60
C TYR A 18 -0.51 -15.61 23.78
N PHE A 19 -1.10 -14.84 22.89
CA PHE A 19 -1.01 -13.37 22.86
C PHE A 19 -2.35 -12.73 22.50
N PRO A 20 -3.44 -12.97 23.25
CA PRO A 20 -4.80 -12.58 22.84
C PRO A 20 -5.03 -11.09 22.64
N LYS A 21 -4.10 -10.25 23.11
CA LYS A 21 -4.14 -8.79 22.90
C LYS A 21 -3.29 -8.32 21.71
N ALA A 22 -2.51 -9.21 21.10
CA ALA A 22 -1.68 -8.86 19.96
C ALA A 22 -2.54 -8.68 18.69
N LYS A 23 -2.07 -7.80 17.79
CA LYS A 23 -2.67 -7.59 16.48
C LYS A 23 -1.90 -8.36 15.42
N VAL A 24 -2.61 -9.07 14.56
CA VAL A 24 -2.03 -9.72 13.37
C VAL A 24 -2.08 -8.75 12.21
N SER A 25 -0.91 -8.44 11.67
CA SER A 25 -0.74 -7.54 10.54
C SER A 25 -0.14 -8.28 9.35
N VAL A 26 -0.68 -8.08 8.17
CA VAL A 26 -0.10 -8.56 6.92
C VAL A 26 0.14 -7.39 5.99
N LEU A 27 1.40 -7.26 5.53
CA LEU A 27 1.77 -6.34 4.45
C LEU A 27 1.75 -7.11 3.13
N SER A 28 1.00 -6.61 2.17
CA SER A 28 0.83 -7.22 0.86
C SER A 28 1.13 -6.22 -0.26
N ASN A 29 1.83 -6.67 -1.29
CA ASN A 29 1.99 -5.90 -2.54
C ASN A 29 0.71 -5.88 -3.40
N SER A 30 -0.40 -6.40 -2.87
CA SER A 30 -1.72 -6.41 -3.50
C SER A 30 -1.86 -7.24 -4.78
N THR A 31 -0.79 -7.88 -5.26
CA THR A 31 -0.78 -8.58 -6.56
C THR A 31 -1.77 -9.75 -6.64
N PHE A 32 -2.07 -10.41 -5.52
CA PHE A 32 -2.93 -11.60 -5.47
C PHE A 32 -4.24 -11.42 -4.71
N ILE A 33 -4.65 -10.19 -4.43
CA ILE A 33 -5.91 -9.92 -3.71
C ILE A 33 -7.16 -10.27 -4.53
N ASP A 34 -7.02 -10.47 -5.83
CA ASP A 34 -8.08 -10.97 -6.72
C ASP A 34 -8.44 -12.46 -6.48
N ARG A 35 -7.53 -13.23 -5.85
CA ARG A 35 -7.78 -14.62 -5.51
C ARG A 35 -8.73 -14.73 -4.31
N PRO A 36 -9.89 -15.41 -4.43
CA PRO A 36 -10.87 -15.47 -3.35
C PRO A 36 -10.28 -15.91 -2.01
N VAL A 37 -9.46 -16.98 -2.02
CA VAL A 37 -8.84 -17.52 -0.80
C VAL A 37 -7.87 -16.53 -0.12
N VAL A 38 -7.18 -15.69 -0.89
CA VAL A 38 -6.30 -14.63 -0.35
C VAL A 38 -7.13 -13.49 0.22
N PHE A 39 -8.16 -13.07 -0.51
CA PHE A 39 -9.08 -12.03 -0.09
C PHE A 39 -9.78 -12.39 1.22
N GLU A 40 -10.32 -13.61 1.33
CA GLU A 40 -10.97 -14.10 2.54
C GLU A 40 -10.01 -14.17 3.73
N ALA A 41 -8.79 -14.67 3.51
CA ALA A 41 -7.76 -14.73 4.56
C ALA A 41 -7.37 -13.32 5.07
N LEU A 42 -7.21 -12.35 4.16
CA LEU A 42 -6.90 -10.96 4.51
C LEU A 42 -8.03 -10.26 5.28
N ASN A 43 -9.30 -10.66 5.05
CA ASN A 43 -10.42 -10.13 5.81
C ASN A 43 -10.50 -10.64 7.27
N LYS A 44 -9.79 -11.73 7.60
CA LYS A 44 -9.80 -12.31 8.97
C LYS A 44 -8.82 -11.64 9.91
N ILE A 45 -7.83 -10.90 9.41
CA ILE A 45 -6.75 -10.32 10.22
C ILE A 45 -7.07 -8.92 10.72
N ASP A 46 -6.36 -8.48 11.76
CA ASP A 46 -6.56 -7.17 12.37
C ASP A 46 -6.11 -6.02 11.47
N ASN A 47 -4.94 -6.15 10.82
CA ASN A 47 -4.37 -5.11 9.96
C ASN A 47 -4.02 -5.68 8.58
N ASN A 48 -4.96 -5.54 7.67
CA ASN A 48 -4.79 -5.84 6.26
C ASN A 48 -4.17 -4.62 5.57
N ILE A 49 -2.85 -4.63 5.36
CA ILE A 49 -2.07 -3.52 4.81
C ILE A 49 -1.76 -3.82 3.34
N LEU A 50 -2.34 -3.02 2.45
CA LEU A 50 -2.30 -3.21 1.00
C LEU A 50 -1.52 -2.09 0.33
N LYS A 51 -0.49 -2.46 -0.43
CA LYS A 51 0.36 -1.51 -1.15
C LYS A 51 -0.34 -0.96 -2.39
N LEU A 52 -0.34 0.38 -2.53
CA LEU A 52 -0.77 1.12 -3.70
C LEU A 52 0.08 2.40 -3.83
N ASP A 53 1.20 2.33 -4.55
CA ASP A 53 2.16 3.43 -4.60
C ASP A 53 1.76 4.55 -5.55
N THR A 54 0.94 4.25 -6.55
CA THR A 54 0.39 5.23 -7.51
C THR A 54 -0.74 4.57 -8.30
N VAL A 55 -1.45 5.37 -9.08
CA VAL A 55 -2.44 4.89 -10.08
C VAL A 55 -1.88 4.85 -11.50
N ASP A 56 -0.62 5.23 -11.69
CA ASP A 56 0.09 5.19 -12.97
C ASP A 56 0.69 3.80 -13.20
N GLU A 57 0.11 3.03 -14.13
CA GLU A 57 0.59 1.68 -14.45
C GLU A 57 2.00 1.67 -15.05
N GLU A 58 2.39 2.70 -15.82
CA GLU A 58 3.73 2.76 -16.39
C GLU A 58 4.78 2.94 -15.29
N TYR A 59 4.50 3.80 -14.31
CA TYR A 59 5.33 3.96 -13.13
C TYR A 59 5.49 2.65 -12.36
N ILE A 60 4.38 1.95 -12.07
CA ILE A 60 4.39 0.68 -11.35
C ILE A 60 5.20 -0.38 -12.11
N HIS A 61 5.02 -0.50 -13.42
CA HIS A 61 5.78 -1.46 -14.21
C HIS A 61 7.27 -1.16 -14.25
N LEU A 62 7.64 0.12 -14.22
CA LEU A 62 9.03 0.55 -14.25
C LEU A 62 9.72 0.32 -12.89
N LEU A 63 9.11 0.74 -11.79
CA LEU A 63 9.72 0.73 -10.46
C LEU A 63 9.45 -0.58 -9.70
N ASP A 64 8.18 -0.97 -9.58
CA ASP A 64 7.77 -2.14 -8.79
C ASP A 64 7.92 -3.47 -9.54
N ARG A 65 7.98 -3.43 -10.87
CA ARG A 65 8.22 -4.58 -11.76
C ARG A 65 7.39 -5.83 -11.40
N PRO A 66 6.06 -5.72 -11.39
CA PRO A 66 5.20 -6.85 -11.02
C PRO A 66 5.39 -8.03 -11.97
N ASN A 67 5.46 -9.25 -11.43
CA ASN A 67 5.53 -10.45 -12.22
C ASN A 67 4.16 -10.76 -12.85
N GLY A 68 4.09 -10.80 -14.17
CA GLY A 68 2.87 -11.16 -14.91
C GLY A 68 1.96 -9.97 -15.22
N LYS A 69 0.69 -10.27 -15.51
CA LYS A 69 -0.30 -9.24 -15.84
C LYS A 69 -0.70 -8.48 -14.58
N TYR A 70 -0.49 -7.18 -14.61
CA TYR A 70 -0.86 -6.27 -13.54
C TYR A 70 -1.85 -5.22 -14.09
N SER A 71 -2.86 -4.87 -13.32
CA SER A 71 -3.76 -3.77 -13.62
C SER A 71 -4.13 -3.05 -12.34
N VAL A 72 -3.66 -1.82 -12.20
CA VAL A 72 -3.95 -0.97 -11.04
C VAL A 72 -5.45 -0.77 -10.87
N LYS A 73 -6.18 -0.59 -11.96
CA LYS A 73 -7.64 -0.45 -11.93
C LYS A 73 -8.31 -1.66 -11.27
N LYS A 74 -7.92 -2.90 -11.65
CA LYS A 74 -8.48 -4.11 -11.03
C LYS A 74 -8.14 -4.23 -9.56
N ILE A 75 -6.93 -3.82 -9.18
CA ILE A 75 -6.50 -3.81 -7.77
C ILE A 75 -7.33 -2.82 -6.96
N ILE A 76 -7.54 -1.61 -7.46
CA ILE A 76 -8.40 -0.60 -6.82
C ILE A 76 -9.82 -1.14 -6.65
N GLU A 77 -10.43 -1.69 -7.71
CA GLU A 77 -11.77 -2.29 -7.61
C GLU A 77 -11.83 -3.40 -6.56
N ARG A 78 -10.78 -4.24 -6.49
CA ARG A 78 -10.72 -5.29 -5.46
C ARG A 78 -10.50 -4.74 -4.06
N MET A 79 -9.71 -3.66 -3.91
CA MET A 79 -9.55 -2.98 -2.62
C MET A 79 -10.86 -2.41 -2.11
N LYS A 80 -11.72 -1.88 -2.96
CA LYS A 80 -13.07 -1.37 -2.61
C LYS A 80 -13.94 -2.45 -1.98
N GLU A 81 -13.79 -3.71 -2.41
CA GLU A 81 -14.57 -4.84 -1.88
C GLU A 81 -14.24 -5.16 -0.41
N PHE A 82 -13.11 -4.69 0.13
CA PHE A 82 -12.82 -4.80 1.56
C PHE A 82 -13.71 -3.87 2.43
N LYS A 83 -14.43 -2.92 1.82
CA LYS A 83 -15.39 -2.03 2.51
C LYS A 83 -14.80 -1.35 3.75
N GLY A 84 -13.60 -0.81 3.60
CA GLY A 84 -12.86 -0.16 4.67
C GLY A 84 -12.05 -1.11 5.57
N ASN A 85 -12.19 -2.43 5.46
CA ASN A 85 -11.36 -3.38 6.21
C ASN A 85 -9.96 -3.55 5.61
N CYS A 86 -9.32 -2.43 5.29
CA CYS A 86 -7.94 -2.39 4.83
C CYS A 86 -7.27 -1.08 5.24
N ILE A 87 -5.95 -1.11 5.20
CA ILE A 87 -5.07 0.05 5.31
C ILE A 87 -4.34 0.16 3.98
N VAL A 88 -4.36 1.32 3.35
CA VAL A 88 -3.55 1.56 2.15
C VAL A 88 -2.16 2.00 2.59
N GLN A 89 -1.13 1.34 2.08
CA GLN A 89 0.26 1.72 2.30
C GLN A 89 0.89 2.20 1.00
N THR A 90 1.58 3.35 1.05
CA THR A 90 2.17 3.99 -0.13
C THR A 90 3.57 4.48 0.15
N MET A 91 4.51 4.16 -0.74
CA MET A 91 5.87 4.69 -0.71
C MET A 91 5.98 5.90 -1.63
N PHE A 92 6.39 7.03 -1.08
CA PHE A 92 6.74 8.22 -1.83
C PHE A 92 8.26 8.36 -1.91
N LEU A 93 8.75 8.66 -3.10
CA LEU A 93 10.18 8.81 -3.38
C LEU A 93 10.41 9.82 -4.51
N LYS A 94 11.67 10.17 -4.71
CA LYS A 94 12.13 11.12 -5.72
C LYS A 94 13.32 10.54 -6.49
N GLY A 95 13.83 11.32 -7.41
CA GLY A 95 15.02 10.96 -8.17
C GLY A 95 14.70 10.30 -9.48
N GLY A 96 15.67 9.59 -10.05
CA GLY A 96 15.58 9.01 -11.37
C GLY A 96 15.80 7.50 -11.39
N TYR A 97 15.17 6.86 -12.36
CA TYR A 97 15.42 5.45 -12.68
C TYR A 97 15.36 5.22 -14.18
N GLN A 98 16.42 4.66 -14.76
CA GLN A 98 16.53 4.41 -16.21
C GLN A 98 16.24 5.66 -17.06
N GLY A 99 16.71 6.84 -16.63
CA GLY A 99 16.55 8.11 -17.34
C GLY A 99 15.15 8.72 -17.24
N LYS A 100 14.25 8.16 -16.44
CA LYS A 100 12.92 8.70 -16.14
C LYS A 100 12.88 9.31 -14.74
N ASP A 101 12.14 10.40 -14.61
CA ASP A 101 11.83 11.00 -13.30
C ASP A 101 10.84 10.12 -12.54
N MET A 102 11.21 9.74 -11.33
CA MET A 102 10.43 8.87 -10.43
C MET A 102 9.82 9.63 -9.25
N ASP A 103 9.80 10.97 -9.29
CA ASP A 103 9.18 11.78 -8.26
C ASP A 103 7.65 11.61 -8.25
N ASN A 104 7.15 10.75 -7.35
CA ASN A 104 5.72 10.55 -7.15
C ASN A 104 5.13 11.44 -6.05
N THR A 105 5.89 12.39 -5.49
CA THR A 105 5.40 13.36 -4.50
C THR A 105 4.66 14.53 -5.15
N SER A 106 4.78 14.72 -6.46
CA SER A 106 4.15 15.81 -7.18
C SER A 106 2.63 15.64 -7.33
N ASP A 107 1.90 16.74 -7.53
CA ASP A 107 0.44 16.73 -7.71
C ASP A 107 -0.02 15.85 -8.87
N LYS A 108 0.83 15.68 -9.89
CA LYS A 108 0.58 14.77 -11.01
C LYS A 108 0.25 13.34 -10.54
N TYR A 109 0.96 12.85 -9.52
CA TYR A 109 0.77 11.50 -8.98
C TYR A 109 -0.12 11.49 -7.73
N VAL A 110 0.04 12.48 -6.85
CA VAL A 110 -0.67 12.54 -5.57
C VAL A 110 -2.17 12.73 -5.74
N LEU A 111 -2.61 13.67 -6.60
CA LEU A 111 -4.04 13.97 -6.72
C LEU A 111 -4.86 12.79 -7.29
N PRO A 112 -4.46 12.14 -8.40
CA PRO A 112 -5.18 10.95 -8.90
C PRO A 112 -5.14 9.78 -7.89
N TRP A 113 -4.04 9.64 -7.14
CA TRP A 113 -3.93 8.61 -6.10
C TRP A 113 -4.89 8.89 -4.93
N ILE A 114 -5.02 10.15 -4.48
CA ILE A 114 -6.00 10.53 -3.45
C ILE A 114 -7.43 10.19 -3.91
N GLU A 115 -7.78 10.47 -5.16
CA GLU A 115 -9.11 10.10 -5.69
C GLU A 115 -9.34 8.58 -5.63
N ALA A 116 -8.34 7.78 -6.00
CA ALA A 116 -8.44 6.33 -5.88
C ALA A 116 -8.56 5.88 -4.41
N VAL A 117 -7.83 6.50 -3.48
CA VAL A 117 -7.93 6.21 -2.04
C VAL A 117 -9.31 6.57 -1.51
N LYS A 118 -9.93 7.67 -1.96
CA LYS A 118 -11.32 8.04 -1.62
C LYS A 118 -12.31 6.96 -2.09
N GLU A 119 -12.13 6.43 -3.30
CA GLU A 119 -12.97 5.34 -3.80
C GLU A 119 -12.80 4.04 -2.99
N ILE A 120 -11.57 3.69 -2.61
CA ILE A 120 -11.26 2.52 -1.78
C ILE A 120 -11.86 2.68 -0.38
N ALA A 121 -11.92 3.91 0.13
CA ALA A 121 -12.38 4.27 1.47
C ALA A 121 -11.72 3.40 2.57
N PRO A 122 -10.38 3.31 2.65
CA PRO A 122 -9.69 2.52 3.66
C PRO A 122 -9.91 3.13 5.05
N ARG A 123 -9.77 2.33 6.10
CA ARG A 123 -9.85 2.87 7.47
C ARG A 123 -8.68 3.79 7.85
N GLN A 124 -7.55 3.64 7.14
CA GLN A 124 -6.33 4.43 7.35
C GLN A 124 -5.44 4.38 6.11
N VAL A 125 -4.64 5.41 5.93
CA VAL A 125 -3.51 5.44 4.99
C VAL A 125 -2.21 5.55 5.77
N MET A 126 -1.21 4.77 5.37
CA MET A 126 0.16 4.83 5.89
C MET A 126 1.09 5.20 4.74
N ILE A 127 1.71 6.36 4.82
CA ILE A 127 2.71 6.75 3.83
C ILE A 127 4.11 6.68 4.43
N TYR A 128 5.09 6.38 3.59
CA TYR A 128 6.48 6.30 4.01
C TYR A 128 7.41 6.63 2.83
N THR A 129 8.67 6.77 3.11
CA THR A 129 9.71 6.97 2.09
C THR A 129 10.79 5.92 2.20
N ILE A 130 11.80 5.97 1.33
CA ILE A 130 12.95 5.07 1.33
C ILE A 130 13.69 5.22 2.69
N ASP A 131 13.88 4.12 3.40
CA ASP A 131 14.64 4.09 4.66
C ASP A 131 16.04 3.47 4.50
N ARG A 132 16.22 2.59 3.51
CA ARG A 132 17.48 1.88 3.26
C ARG A 132 18.09 2.31 1.93
N GLU A 133 19.39 2.11 1.77
CA GLU A 133 20.01 2.23 0.46
C GLU A 133 19.32 1.31 -0.53
N THR A 134 18.97 1.89 -1.68
CA THR A 134 18.39 1.16 -2.81
C THR A 134 19.53 0.71 -3.74
N PRO A 135 19.35 -0.39 -4.51
CA PRO A 135 20.31 -0.79 -5.53
C PRO A 135 20.56 0.31 -6.56
N ASP A 136 19.58 1.17 -6.77
CA ASP A 136 19.66 2.32 -7.68
C ASP A 136 19.90 3.58 -6.84
N HIS A 137 21.13 4.07 -6.88
CA HIS A 137 21.59 5.20 -6.06
C HIS A 137 20.99 6.56 -6.47
N ASP A 138 20.34 6.64 -7.64
CA ASP A 138 19.68 7.86 -8.11
C ASP A 138 18.28 8.07 -7.50
N LEU A 139 17.73 7.05 -6.81
CA LEU A 139 16.50 7.19 -6.04
C LEU A 139 16.77 7.90 -4.71
N GLN A 140 15.89 8.80 -4.34
CA GLN A 140 16.02 9.67 -3.18
C GLN A 140 14.77 9.61 -2.29
N LYS A 141 14.97 9.89 -1.01
CA LYS A 141 13.86 10.05 -0.06
C LYS A 141 12.96 11.22 -0.44
N ALA A 142 11.66 11.06 -0.24
CA ALA A 142 10.78 12.20 -0.10
C ALA A 142 11.14 12.99 1.18
N THR A 143 10.99 14.29 1.16
CA THR A 143 11.25 15.13 2.35
C THR A 143 10.10 15.02 3.37
N HIS A 144 10.37 15.42 4.62
CA HIS A 144 9.34 15.48 5.65
C HIS A 144 8.20 16.42 5.22
N GLU A 145 8.52 17.57 4.66
CA GLU A 145 7.54 18.57 4.21
C GLU A 145 6.65 18.03 3.08
N GLU A 146 7.20 17.22 2.17
CA GLU A 146 6.44 16.58 1.11
C GLU A 146 5.45 15.53 1.67
N LEU A 147 5.91 14.70 2.61
CA LEU A 147 5.03 13.72 3.26
C LEU A 147 3.96 14.40 4.13
N ASP A 148 4.32 15.42 4.91
CA ASP A 148 3.37 16.19 5.73
C ASP A 148 2.30 16.86 4.86
N ARG A 149 2.69 17.41 3.70
CA ARG A 149 1.76 17.96 2.72
C ARG A 149 0.75 16.89 2.25
N ILE A 150 1.23 15.68 1.94
CA ILE A 150 0.37 14.60 1.46
C ILE A 150 -0.59 14.14 2.58
N VAL A 151 -0.10 14.02 3.83
CA VAL A 151 -0.96 13.73 4.99
C VAL A 151 -2.04 14.80 5.13
N ALA A 152 -1.67 16.09 5.08
CA ALA A 152 -2.63 17.19 5.19
C ALA A 152 -3.71 17.16 4.08
N LEU A 153 -3.33 16.76 2.85
CA LEU A 153 -4.30 16.58 1.76
C LEU A 153 -5.28 15.43 2.04
N LEU A 154 -4.80 14.29 2.56
CA LEU A 154 -5.65 13.17 2.94
C LEU A 154 -6.60 13.53 4.09
N GLU A 155 -6.09 14.20 5.13
CA GLU A 155 -6.89 14.67 6.28
C GLU A 155 -7.98 15.66 5.87
N LYS A 156 -7.69 16.55 4.91
CA LYS A 156 -8.68 17.48 4.34
C LYS A 156 -9.84 16.73 3.67
N GLU A 157 -9.58 15.57 3.09
CA GLU A 157 -10.60 14.69 2.52
C GLU A 157 -11.24 13.75 3.58
N GLY A 158 -10.91 13.91 4.86
CA GLY A 158 -11.45 13.11 5.96
C GLY A 158 -10.84 11.71 6.07
N ILE A 159 -9.70 11.47 5.45
CA ILE A 159 -9.01 10.17 5.43
C ILE A 159 -7.92 10.17 6.50
N PRO A 160 -8.00 9.31 7.55
CA PRO A 160 -6.94 9.20 8.55
C PRO A 160 -5.63 8.76 7.91
N ALA A 161 -4.54 9.52 8.12
CA ALA A 161 -3.26 9.22 7.53
C ALA A 161 -2.11 9.38 8.54
N THR A 162 -1.03 8.60 8.34
CA THR A 162 0.22 8.72 9.10
C THR A 162 1.40 8.64 8.17
N ALA A 163 2.47 9.39 8.47
CA ALA A 163 3.73 9.34 7.75
C ALA A 163 4.84 8.68 8.61
N SER A 164 5.75 7.96 7.93
CA SER A 164 7.02 7.45 8.48
C SER A 164 8.16 7.97 7.62
N TYR A 165 9.18 8.57 8.26
CA TYR A 165 10.27 9.30 7.62
C TYR A 165 11.57 8.50 7.59
#